data_4551c22dc08459bffd08167471f84617
#
_entry.id   4551c22dc08459bffd08167471f84617
#
_cell.length_a   1.000
_cell.length_b   1.000
_cell.length_c   1.000
_cell.angle_alpha   90.00
_cell.angle_beta   90.00
_cell.angle_gamma   90.00
#
_symmetry.space_group_name_H-M   'P 1'
#
loop_
_entity.id
_entity.type
_entity.pdbx_description
1 polymer ?
#
loop_
_entity_poly.entity_id
_entity_poly.type
_entity_poly.pdbx_seq_one_letter_code
_entity_poly.pdbx_strand_id
1 'polypeptide(L)'
;MKKSWLRVLSTAVLAGVLLAGTALPVWASDELVTSELRVKAGSTSAFINGKKQNITKPLVIQGVTMVPVGVFKKAFGSEIVLEKNDVIKIKQGPHVAALTINSPIAWIDGIKVEMGAAPKMVNGVLMVPLRPVATGIGATIAPNSSGEIVIRLLQTGEGTDDGGIDLDKGKTRIGNSYYGWSIHYPADLLVLQSSEQESMMTFGAADESYYLEVYVSDQNVALDADDLLTQLVQVAKQSGDTILDREAVAAKNKPYARVVVKDMEGLLWELRQYVHDGRQYDVYLADYEATNYKDLGKHASLLNSFEPSYAQSDRTIKDLSTVEDGMRVVWNEDYGIGLRVPAGWSMDNKNMVYESEDGAYLQLRVTSAKAGATVKDWSDQLHKWMSDTFTPESYEQVGSFKTEIYGETAEVNEFRYNFGAGWQTEFDVLLQKNGYRYYVEYTFPEEQKDDRAWFERIMKSIEIEFEMVEDNFGQLDEDPYLTDKTKTITRTSKRYHYSVDIPRYWTPYSDKFESSPVIYTFTGGELSIAATEDKSIEMTVSQLREAYAEAAKTRKSFNLIRSEELTFAGVPAFSFTYHESDKGVPYTGRQIVFEKNGTTYTITTGLNDANRTQVQADMLEKAVNSFTFNK
;
A
#
# COMPACT_ATOMS: atom_id res chain seq x y z
N MET A 1 -16.35 8.83 -12.11
CA MET A 1 -16.34 10.12 -11.40
C MET A 1 -14.98 10.20 -10.71
N LYS A 2 -13.98 10.73 -11.42
CA LYS A 2 -12.61 10.93 -10.91
C LYS A 2 -12.64 12.06 -9.88
N LYS A 3 -12.53 11.75 -8.59
CA LYS A 3 -12.34 12.76 -7.54
C LYS A 3 -10.86 13.10 -7.50
N SER A 4 -10.58 14.38 -7.70
CA SER A 4 -9.30 15.04 -7.53
C SER A 4 -8.65 14.68 -6.19
N TRP A 5 -7.50 14.01 -6.25
CA TRP A 5 -6.63 13.71 -5.11
C TRP A 5 -5.50 14.73 -4.95
N LEU A 6 -5.66 15.86 -5.61
CA LEU A 6 -4.68 16.95 -5.55
C LEU A 6 -4.95 17.80 -4.32
N ARG A 7 -4.02 17.83 -3.39
CA ARG A 7 -3.89 18.74 -2.24
C ARG A 7 -4.61 18.43 -0.92
N VAL A 8 -4.84 17.17 -0.57
CA VAL A 8 -5.17 16.83 0.84
C VAL A 8 -3.92 16.45 1.65
N LEU A 9 -2.72 16.53 1.08
CA LEU A 9 -1.48 16.02 1.69
C LEU A 9 -0.56 17.08 2.29
N SER A 10 -0.96 18.35 2.39
CA SER A 10 -0.08 19.33 3.05
C SER A 10 -0.10 19.32 4.58
N THR A 11 -0.88 18.47 5.24
CA THR A 11 -0.98 18.50 6.70
C THR A 11 -1.02 17.15 7.42
N ALA A 12 -0.62 16.06 6.84
CA ALA A 12 -0.29 14.85 7.61
C ALA A 12 0.18 13.76 6.66
N VAL A 13 1.42 13.48 6.60
CA VAL A 13 2.01 12.14 6.68
C VAL A 13 3.51 12.25 6.42
N LEU A 14 4.24 12.43 7.49
CA LEU A 14 5.61 11.96 7.58
C LEU A 14 5.55 10.52 8.07
N ALA A 15 5.47 9.59 7.15
CA ALA A 15 5.66 8.18 7.47
C ALA A 15 6.51 7.53 6.37
N GLY A 16 7.73 7.22 6.73
CA GLY A 16 8.51 6.12 6.21
C GLY A 16 9.00 6.18 4.76
N VAL A 17 10.16 6.81 4.54
CA VAL A 17 10.95 6.58 3.32
C VAL A 17 11.74 5.29 3.48
N LEU A 18 11.45 4.30 2.66
CA LEU A 18 12.24 3.09 2.47
C LEU A 18 12.96 3.16 1.14
N LEU A 19 14.27 3.34 1.17
CA LEU A 19 15.13 3.15 0.01
C LEU A 19 15.66 1.72 0.00
N ALA A 20 15.16 0.89 -0.89
CA ALA A 20 15.78 -0.39 -1.22
C ALA A 20 16.95 -0.13 -2.19
N GLY A 21 18.16 -0.39 -1.73
CA GLY A 21 19.35 -0.31 -2.58
C GLY A 21 19.46 -1.52 -3.50
N THR A 22 19.61 -1.28 -4.79
CA THR A 22 19.88 -2.29 -5.81
C THR A 22 21.38 -2.63 -5.87
N ALA A 23 21.71 -3.91 -5.91
CA ALA A 23 23.06 -4.37 -6.22
C ALA A 23 23.28 -4.24 -7.74
N LEU A 24 24.25 -3.40 -8.15
CA LEU A 24 24.68 -3.30 -9.52
C LEU A 24 25.74 -4.36 -9.86
N PRO A 25 25.80 -4.88 -11.10
CA PRO A 25 26.86 -5.79 -11.52
C PRO A 25 28.20 -5.05 -11.58
N VAL A 26 29.20 -5.65 -10.98
CA VAL A 26 30.58 -5.15 -10.91
C VAL A 26 31.23 -5.26 -12.29
N TRP A 27 31.57 -4.12 -12.89
CA TRP A 27 32.66 -4.01 -13.85
C TRP A 27 33.87 -3.40 -13.15
N ALA A 28 34.98 -4.07 -13.26
CA ALA A 28 36.20 -3.86 -12.51
C ALA A 28 36.82 -2.47 -12.68
N SER A 29 37.33 -2.00 -11.60
CA SER A 29 38.51 -1.17 -11.27
C SER A 29 38.15 0.16 -10.62
N ASP A 30 38.40 0.18 -9.38
CA ASP A 30 38.95 1.15 -8.45
C ASP A 30 38.29 0.98 -7.10
N GLU A 31 39.09 0.69 -6.06
CA GLU A 31 38.64 0.37 -4.72
C GLU A 31 37.85 1.54 -4.09
N LEU A 32 36.52 1.42 -4.13
CA LEU A 32 35.61 2.18 -3.27
C LEU A 32 35.75 1.71 -1.84
N VAL A 33 36.15 2.56 -0.93
CA VAL A 33 36.04 2.27 0.49
C VAL A 33 34.59 2.46 0.93
N THR A 34 33.79 1.42 0.71
CA THR A 34 32.44 1.34 1.26
C THR A 34 32.55 0.85 2.69
N SER A 35 32.18 1.69 3.65
CA SER A 35 32.03 1.23 5.03
C SER A 35 30.75 0.39 5.15
N GLU A 36 30.90 -0.81 5.71
CA GLU A 36 29.80 -1.77 5.82
C GLU A 36 29.59 -2.21 7.27
N LEU A 37 28.37 -2.18 7.73
CA LEU A 37 27.91 -2.77 8.98
C LEU A 37 26.92 -3.89 8.66
N ARG A 38 27.19 -5.11 9.15
CA ARG A 38 26.22 -6.22 9.12
C ARG A 38 25.84 -6.59 10.54
N VAL A 39 24.56 -6.55 10.83
CA VAL A 39 23.98 -6.90 12.14
C VAL A 39 22.85 -7.89 11.96
N LYS A 40 22.64 -8.73 12.97
CA LYS A 40 21.50 -9.64 13.04
C LYS A 40 20.79 -9.42 14.37
N ALA A 41 19.46 -9.30 14.34
CA ALA A 41 18.66 -9.24 15.56
C ALA A 41 18.94 -10.48 16.42
N GLY A 42 19.05 -10.28 17.72
CA GLY A 42 19.36 -11.38 18.63
C GLY A 42 20.84 -11.84 18.67
N SER A 43 21.73 -11.39 17.78
CA SER A 43 23.14 -11.76 17.76
C SER A 43 24.01 -10.80 18.57
N THR A 44 24.95 -11.31 19.34
CA THR A 44 25.96 -10.50 20.04
C THR A 44 27.18 -10.17 19.17
N SER A 45 27.16 -10.53 17.90
CA SER A 45 28.26 -10.25 16.97
C SER A 45 27.74 -9.52 15.73
N ALA A 46 28.52 -8.57 15.25
CA ALA A 46 28.33 -7.85 14.00
C ALA A 46 29.59 -7.96 13.14
N PHE A 47 29.43 -7.72 11.83
CA PHE A 47 30.58 -7.52 10.94
C PHE A 47 30.69 -6.03 10.64
N ILE A 48 31.84 -5.45 10.91
CA ILE A 48 32.17 -4.05 10.66
C ILE A 48 33.35 -4.03 9.68
N ASN A 49 33.12 -3.55 8.48
CA ASN A 49 34.11 -3.50 7.40
C ASN A 49 34.80 -4.86 7.20
N GLY A 50 33.98 -5.94 7.13
CA GLY A 50 34.43 -7.32 6.95
C GLY A 50 35.02 -8.00 8.19
N LYS A 51 35.19 -7.28 9.31
CA LYS A 51 35.75 -7.83 10.55
C LYS A 51 34.65 -8.12 11.57
N LYS A 52 34.61 -9.35 12.08
CA LYS A 52 33.68 -9.74 13.15
C LYS A 52 34.03 -9.01 14.44
N GLN A 53 33.03 -8.36 15.05
CA GLN A 53 33.16 -7.66 16.32
C GLN A 53 32.00 -8.01 17.26
N ASN A 54 32.25 -7.98 18.56
CA ASN A 54 31.21 -8.12 19.56
C ASN A 54 30.50 -6.78 19.76
N ILE A 55 29.17 -6.85 19.78
CA ILE A 55 28.29 -5.72 20.06
C ILE A 55 27.28 -6.10 21.14
N THR A 56 26.64 -5.13 21.74
CA THR A 56 25.43 -5.39 22.52
C THR A 56 24.35 -5.91 21.59
N LYS A 57 23.66 -6.95 22.01
CA LYS A 57 22.65 -7.67 21.23
C LYS A 57 21.59 -6.72 20.66
N PRO A 58 21.44 -6.58 19.34
CA PRO A 58 20.31 -5.88 18.73
C PRO A 58 18.98 -6.48 19.17
N LEU A 59 17.99 -5.64 19.40
CA LEU A 59 16.68 -6.01 19.90
C LEU A 59 15.62 -5.58 18.88
N VAL A 60 14.46 -6.25 18.88
CA VAL A 60 13.28 -5.79 18.16
C VAL A 60 12.29 -5.22 19.17
N ILE A 61 11.82 -3.99 18.96
CA ILE A 61 10.88 -3.29 19.83
C ILE A 61 9.79 -2.70 18.93
N GLN A 62 8.56 -3.15 19.11
CA GLN A 62 7.40 -2.71 18.29
C GLN A 62 7.67 -2.90 16.76
N GLY A 63 8.31 -4.00 16.38
CA GLY A 63 8.66 -4.28 14.99
C GLY A 63 9.90 -3.54 14.45
N VAL A 64 10.57 -2.72 15.27
CA VAL A 64 11.72 -1.93 14.87
C VAL A 64 13.01 -2.54 15.42
N THR A 65 13.97 -2.82 14.55
CA THR A 65 15.31 -3.27 14.97
C THR A 65 16.05 -2.14 15.66
N MET A 66 16.39 -2.37 16.93
CA MET A 66 17.16 -1.45 17.77
C MET A 66 18.60 -1.90 17.87
N VAL A 67 19.54 -1.01 17.65
CA VAL A 67 20.98 -1.29 17.76
C VAL A 67 21.65 -0.35 18.78
N PRO A 68 22.78 -0.77 19.37
CA PRO A 68 23.58 0.15 20.18
C PRO A 68 24.02 1.34 19.33
N VAL A 69 23.79 2.56 19.78
CA VAL A 69 24.15 3.78 19.03
C VAL A 69 25.64 3.80 18.64
N GLY A 70 26.50 3.21 19.46
CA GLY A 70 27.96 3.15 19.22
C GLY A 70 28.36 2.34 17.97
N VAL A 71 27.46 1.54 17.36
CA VAL A 71 27.81 0.80 16.13
C VAL A 71 28.02 1.74 14.95
N PHE A 72 27.30 2.87 14.91
CA PHE A 72 27.46 3.87 13.85
C PHE A 72 28.83 4.55 13.89
N LYS A 73 29.31 4.87 15.10
CA LYS A 73 30.67 5.39 15.26
C LYS A 73 31.72 4.36 14.85
N LYS A 74 31.55 3.09 15.24
CA LYS A 74 32.50 2.02 14.94
C LYS A 74 32.53 1.65 13.45
N ALA A 75 31.38 1.65 12.79
CA ALA A 75 31.26 1.25 11.40
C ALA A 75 31.59 2.39 10.42
N PHE A 76 31.12 3.59 10.73
CA PHE A 76 31.07 4.69 9.78
C PHE A 76 31.87 5.93 10.24
N GLY A 77 32.42 5.90 11.46
CA GLY A 77 33.09 7.07 12.02
C GLY A 77 32.16 8.22 12.43
N SER A 78 30.84 7.96 12.50
CA SER A 78 29.86 9.00 12.84
C SER A 78 30.18 9.68 14.17
N GLU A 79 30.03 10.98 14.24
CA GLU A 79 30.10 11.74 15.48
C GLU A 79 28.79 11.55 16.26
N ILE A 80 28.88 11.15 17.53
CA ILE A 80 27.73 10.97 18.42
C ILE A 80 27.82 11.97 19.54
N VAL A 81 26.85 12.90 19.63
CA VAL A 81 26.77 13.93 20.63
C VAL A 81 25.50 13.77 21.45
N LEU A 82 25.59 13.78 22.76
CA LEU A 82 24.43 13.82 23.65
C LEU A 82 24.25 15.26 24.16
N GLU A 83 23.13 15.87 23.79
CA GLU A 83 22.76 17.21 24.24
C GLU A 83 21.68 17.13 25.31
N LYS A 84 21.81 17.95 26.36
CA LYS A 84 20.83 18.07 27.46
C LYS A 84 20.41 16.73 28.10
N ASN A 85 21.28 15.72 28.04
CA ASN A 85 21.12 14.36 28.57
C ASN A 85 20.00 13.52 27.94
N ASP A 86 19.24 14.03 26.98
CA ASP A 86 18.12 13.32 26.36
C ASP A 86 18.09 13.40 24.80
N VAL A 87 18.80 14.34 24.22
CA VAL A 87 18.88 14.50 22.75
C VAL A 87 20.20 13.93 22.22
N ILE A 88 20.09 12.93 21.35
CA ILE A 88 21.22 12.26 20.70
C ILE A 88 21.32 12.81 19.28
N LYS A 89 22.47 13.40 18.94
CA LYS A 89 22.79 13.77 17.54
C LYS A 89 23.83 12.83 16.99
N ILE A 90 23.51 12.20 15.86
CA ILE A 90 24.41 11.34 15.11
C ILE A 90 24.70 12.08 13.80
N LYS A 91 25.95 12.49 13.63
CA LYS A 91 26.38 13.28 12.47
C LYS A 91 27.27 12.47 11.55
N GLN A 92 27.06 12.58 10.27
CA GLN A 92 27.85 11.91 9.22
C GLN A 92 27.96 12.81 8.00
N GLY A 93 29.12 13.41 7.78
CA GLY A 93 29.27 14.43 6.76
C GLY A 93 28.25 15.57 6.92
N PRO A 94 27.44 15.87 5.91
CA PRO A 94 26.39 16.89 6.01
C PRO A 94 25.15 16.43 6.78
N HIS A 95 24.99 15.14 7.03
CA HIS A 95 23.79 14.55 7.60
C HIS A 95 23.77 14.58 9.12
N VAL A 96 22.61 14.89 9.69
CA VAL A 96 22.39 14.94 11.14
C VAL A 96 21.07 14.23 11.48
N ALA A 97 21.16 13.11 12.20
CA ALA A 97 20.01 12.49 12.83
C ALA A 97 19.94 12.90 14.31
N ALA A 98 18.94 13.68 14.69
CA ALA A 98 18.69 14.08 16.07
C ALA A 98 17.50 13.33 16.64
N LEU A 99 17.73 12.58 17.72
CA LEU A 99 16.74 11.71 18.37
C LEU A 99 16.58 12.12 19.82
N THR A 100 15.38 12.00 20.37
CA THR A 100 15.14 12.24 21.79
C THR A 100 14.85 10.92 22.50
N ILE A 101 15.53 10.63 23.60
CA ILE A 101 15.33 9.42 24.40
C ILE A 101 13.86 9.34 24.85
N ASN A 102 13.25 8.15 24.70
CA ASN A 102 11.83 7.88 24.98
C ASN A 102 10.82 8.64 24.10
N SER A 103 11.26 9.27 23.00
CA SER A 103 10.37 9.87 22.00
C SER A 103 10.47 9.12 20.68
N PRO A 104 9.35 8.72 20.04
CA PRO A 104 9.37 8.09 18.72
C PRO A 104 9.61 9.11 17.59
N ILE A 105 9.84 10.37 17.92
CA ILE A 105 10.07 11.43 16.94
C ILE A 105 11.57 11.72 16.85
N ALA A 106 12.10 11.71 15.62
CA ALA A 106 13.43 12.17 15.27
C ALA A 106 13.37 13.42 14.38
N TRP A 107 14.49 14.09 14.27
CA TRP A 107 14.74 15.15 13.30
C TRP A 107 15.94 14.73 12.46
N ILE A 108 15.71 14.44 11.19
CA ILE A 108 16.74 14.03 10.23
C ILE A 108 16.94 15.17 9.25
N ASP A 109 18.12 15.76 9.27
CA ASP A 109 18.46 16.96 8.49
C ASP A 109 17.43 18.09 8.63
N GLY A 110 16.93 18.27 9.89
CA GLY A 110 15.91 19.26 10.21
C GLY A 110 14.47 18.82 9.95
N ILE A 111 14.24 17.66 9.34
CA ILE A 111 12.91 17.13 9.03
C ILE A 111 12.42 16.22 10.14
N LYS A 112 11.17 16.41 10.55
CA LYS A 112 10.54 15.60 11.60
C LYS A 112 10.14 14.23 11.03
N VAL A 113 10.64 13.14 11.65
CA VAL A 113 10.39 11.75 11.25
C VAL A 113 9.83 10.96 12.45
N GLU A 114 8.83 10.13 12.23
CA GLU A 114 8.34 9.17 13.22
C GLU A 114 9.05 7.82 13.01
N MET A 115 9.66 7.29 14.07
CA MET A 115 10.59 6.16 14.00
C MET A 115 9.96 4.79 14.29
N GLY A 116 8.68 4.70 14.56
CA GLY A 116 8.02 3.46 14.99
C GLY A 116 8.40 2.99 16.40
N ALA A 117 9.64 3.21 16.84
CA ALA A 117 10.09 2.96 18.21
C ALA A 117 10.98 4.10 18.71
N ALA A 118 10.91 4.38 20.01
CA ALA A 118 11.72 5.43 20.64
C ALA A 118 13.12 4.93 21.02
N PRO A 119 14.18 5.75 20.87
CA PRO A 119 15.49 5.47 21.47
C PRO A 119 15.34 5.25 22.97
N LYS A 120 16.01 4.27 23.55
CA LYS A 120 15.92 4.00 24.98
C LYS A 120 17.17 3.35 25.55
N MET A 121 17.34 3.51 26.86
CA MET A 121 18.39 2.80 27.61
C MET A 121 17.95 1.36 27.91
N VAL A 122 18.77 0.38 27.52
CA VAL A 122 18.56 -1.04 27.82
C VAL A 122 19.84 -1.59 28.45
N ASN A 123 19.76 -2.01 29.72
CA ASN A 123 20.90 -2.53 30.47
C ASN A 123 22.15 -1.61 30.42
N GLY A 124 21.93 -0.29 30.51
CA GLY A 124 23.00 0.70 30.48
C GLY A 124 23.54 1.06 29.09
N VAL A 125 22.95 0.49 28.01
CA VAL A 125 23.34 0.78 26.63
C VAL A 125 22.22 1.57 25.95
N LEU A 126 22.58 2.64 25.24
CA LEU A 126 21.65 3.43 24.47
C LEU A 126 21.37 2.74 23.14
N MET A 127 20.13 2.29 22.99
CA MET A 127 19.61 1.62 21.78
C MET A 127 18.83 2.62 20.94
N VAL A 128 19.09 2.62 19.63
CA VAL A 128 18.44 3.52 18.67
C VAL A 128 17.84 2.71 17.51
N PRO A 129 16.74 3.16 16.90
CA PRO A 129 16.16 2.53 15.73
C PRO A 129 17.16 2.47 14.57
N LEU A 130 17.46 1.27 14.08
CA LEU A 130 18.52 1.06 13.09
C LEU A 130 18.24 1.80 11.78
N ARG A 131 17.05 1.60 11.20
CA ARG A 131 16.72 2.11 9.88
C ARG A 131 16.64 3.64 9.84
N PRO A 132 15.86 4.32 10.69
CA PRO A 132 15.80 5.79 10.69
C PRO A 132 17.17 6.45 10.87
N VAL A 133 18.03 5.85 11.71
CA VAL A 133 19.39 6.39 11.90
C VAL A 133 20.26 6.11 10.68
N ALA A 134 20.25 4.88 10.14
CA ALA A 134 21.07 4.53 8.99
C ALA A 134 20.71 5.40 7.76
N THR A 135 19.41 5.54 7.46
CA THR A 135 18.96 6.42 6.37
C THR A 135 19.25 7.89 6.66
N GLY A 136 19.05 8.31 7.91
CA GLY A 136 19.30 9.69 8.36
C GLY A 136 20.77 10.11 8.37
N ILE A 137 21.71 9.19 8.25
CA ILE A 137 23.14 9.48 8.05
C ILE A 137 23.59 9.23 6.60
N GLY A 138 22.65 9.04 5.67
CA GLY A 138 22.93 8.81 4.25
C GLY A 138 23.37 7.38 3.90
N ALA A 139 23.21 6.40 4.80
CA ALA A 139 23.54 5.01 4.55
C ALA A 139 22.39 4.26 3.85
N THR A 140 22.72 3.31 2.98
CA THR A 140 21.77 2.34 2.43
C THR A 140 21.63 1.16 3.38
N ILE A 141 20.44 0.55 3.45
CA ILE A 141 20.13 -0.57 4.33
C ILE A 141 19.34 -1.64 3.57
N ALA A 142 19.85 -2.87 3.59
CA ALA A 142 19.21 -4.02 2.94
C ALA A 142 19.53 -5.31 3.70
N PRO A 143 18.64 -6.30 3.73
CA PRO A 143 18.95 -7.64 4.22
C PRO A 143 19.87 -8.38 3.25
N ASN A 144 20.57 -9.40 3.74
CA ASN A 144 21.31 -10.34 2.92
C ASN A 144 20.74 -11.76 3.04
N SER A 145 21.21 -12.66 2.19
CA SER A 145 20.78 -14.06 2.16
C SER A 145 21.09 -14.87 3.44
N SER A 146 21.82 -14.29 4.41
CA SER A 146 22.16 -14.91 5.70
C SER A 146 21.30 -14.41 6.86
N GLY A 147 20.24 -13.60 6.55
CA GLY A 147 19.39 -12.97 7.57
C GLY A 147 20.12 -11.91 8.38
N GLU A 148 21.12 -11.25 7.82
CA GLU A 148 21.79 -10.11 8.41
C GLU A 148 21.30 -8.83 7.73
N ILE A 149 21.09 -7.78 8.50
CA ILE A 149 20.83 -6.45 7.96
C ILE A 149 22.17 -5.83 7.59
N VAL A 150 22.34 -5.49 6.31
CA VAL A 150 23.56 -4.90 5.77
C VAL A 150 23.33 -3.40 5.58
N ILE A 151 24.14 -2.60 6.24
CA ILE A 151 24.15 -1.16 6.14
C ILE A 151 25.43 -0.75 5.42
N ARG A 152 25.32 0.01 4.35
CA ARG A 152 26.45 0.52 3.59
C ARG A 152 26.42 2.03 3.54
N LEU A 153 27.52 2.62 3.92
CA LEU A 153 27.75 4.04 3.80
C LEU A 153 28.92 4.27 2.88
N LEU A 154 28.70 5.07 1.87
CA LEU A 154 29.76 5.59 1.01
C LEU A 154 30.38 6.79 1.72
N GLN A 155 31.59 6.63 2.25
CA GLN A 155 32.27 7.72 2.93
C GLN A 155 33.07 8.55 1.93
N THR A 156 32.76 9.84 1.87
CA THR A 156 33.71 10.84 1.39
C THR A 156 34.67 11.13 2.55
N GLY A 157 35.94 10.76 2.41
CA GLY A 157 36.94 11.00 3.46
C GLY A 157 37.16 12.50 3.65
N GLU A 158 36.80 13.04 4.83
CA GLU A 158 37.40 14.30 5.28
C GLU A 158 38.85 14.02 5.66
N GLY A 159 39.78 14.62 4.93
CA GLY A 159 41.11 14.88 5.42
C GLY A 159 42.20 13.89 5.11
N THR A 160 42.11 13.12 4.06
CA THR A 160 43.28 12.68 3.25
C THR A 160 42.83 12.61 1.81
N ASP A 161 43.69 13.06 0.90
CA ASP A 161 43.51 13.11 -0.55
C ASP A 161 43.47 11.69 -1.15
N ASP A 162 42.55 10.86 -0.68
CA ASP A 162 42.30 9.48 -1.12
C ASP A 162 40.89 9.44 -1.71
N GLY A 163 40.83 9.60 -3.01
CA GLY A 163 39.84 9.21 -4.00
C GLY A 163 38.53 8.57 -3.61
N GLY A 164 37.81 9.10 -2.61
CA GLY A 164 36.44 8.69 -2.31
C GLY A 164 35.54 9.02 -3.49
N ILE A 165 34.84 8.04 -4.07
CA ILE A 165 33.92 8.30 -5.17
C ILE A 165 32.66 8.89 -4.58
N ASP A 166 32.49 10.20 -4.73
CA ASP A 166 31.22 10.89 -4.62
C ASP A 166 30.32 10.34 -5.74
N LEU A 167 29.31 9.52 -5.40
CA LEU A 167 28.39 8.96 -6.38
C LEU A 167 27.59 10.04 -7.11
N ASP A 168 27.49 11.23 -6.52
CA ASP A 168 26.86 12.40 -7.13
C ASP A 168 27.90 13.27 -7.87
N LYS A 169 29.20 12.93 -7.80
CA LYS A 169 30.24 13.66 -8.53
C LYS A 169 30.01 13.59 -10.04
N GLY A 170 29.84 14.74 -10.63
CA GLY A 170 29.48 14.86 -12.04
C GLY A 170 28.00 14.71 -12.33
N LYS A 171 27.14 14.50 -11.31
CA LYS A 171 25.70 14.56 -11.46
C LYS A 171 25.25 16.02 -11.40
N THR A 172 24.65 16.48 -12.48
CA THR A 172 24.10 17.84 -12.59
C THR A 172 22.57 17.83 -12.78
N ARG A 173 22.02 16.65 -12.91
CA ARG A 173 20.57 16.40 -13.05
C ARG A 173 20.15 15.22 -12.22
N ILE A 174 18.89 15.21 -11.79
CA ILE A 174 18.19 14.05 -11.24
C ILE A 174 16.99 13.75 -12.13
N GLY A 175 16.50 12.52 -12.09
CA GLY A 175 15.31 12.13 -12.84
C GLY A 175 14.86 10.73 -12.51
N ASN A 176 13.79 10.30 -13.15
CA ASN A 176 13.26 8.95 -13.03
C ASN A 176 13.16 8.34 -14.43
N SER A 177 13.94 7.29 -14.69
CA SER A 177 14.01 6.66 -16.00
C SER A 177 12.74 5.89 -16.37
N TYR A 178 12.01 5.37 -15.39
CA TYR A 178 10.74 4.68 -15.60
C TYR A 178 9.62 5.66 -16.00
N TYR A 179 9.51 6.78 -15.28
CA TYR A 179 8.52 7.80 -15.59
C TYR A 179 8.97 8.79 -16.67
N GLY A 180 10.24 8.76 -17.09
CA GLY A 180 10.72 9.53 -18.24
C GLY A 180 10.81 11.03 -17.99
N TRP A 181 11.40 11.47 -16.88
CA TRP A 181 11.62 12.89 -16.61
C TRP A 181 13.00 13.15 -16.01
N SER A 182 13.48 14.38 -16.13
CA SER A 182 14.68 14.84 -15.43
C SER A 182 14.63 16.35 -15.15
N ILE A 183 15.37 16.78 -14.12
CA ILE A 183 15.47 18.19 -13.71
C ILE A 183 16.91 18.50 -13.28
N HIS A 184 17.31 19.75 -13.27
CA HIS A 184 18.59 20.17 -12.71
C HIS A 184 18.74 19.77 -11.25
N TYR A 185 19.95 19.42 -10.86
CA TYR A 185 20.26 18.96 -9.49
C TYR A 185 21.19 19.98 -8.81
N PRO A 186 20.63 21.02 -8.14
CA PRO A 186 21.40 21.90 -7.29
C PRO A 186 22.03 21.13 -6.12
N ALA A 187 23.19 21.58 -5.67
CA ALA A 187 23.91 20.90 -4.59
C ALA A 187 23.18 20.92 -3.24
N ASP A 188 22.22 21.83 -3.07
CA ASP A 188 21.39 21.99 -1.89
C ASP A 188 20.05 21.26 -1.98
N LEU A 189 19.72 20.61 -3.10
CA LEU A 189 18.46 19.90 -3.28
C LEU A 189 18.53 18.48 -2.71
N LEU A 190 17.69 18.18 -1.75
CA LEU A 190 17.56 16.88 -1.11
C LEU A 190 16.33 16.15 -1.60
N VAL A 191 16.41 14.83 -1.80
CA VAL A 191 15.25 13.96 -2.05
C VAL A 191 14.58 13.70 -0.70
N LEU A 192 13.34 14.14 -0.51
CA LEU A 192 12.61 14.01 0.76
C LEU A 192 11.78 12.74 0.80
N GLN A 193 10.93 12.53 -0.19
CA GLN A 193 10.00 11.42 -0.23
C GLN A 193 9.74 10.97 -1.67
N SER A 194 9.45 9.67 -1.81
CA SER A 194 8.88 9.06 -3.00
C SER A 194 7.63 8.28 -2.62
N SER A 195 6.59 8.31 -3.46
CA SER A 195 5.47 7.37 -3.33
C SER A 195 5.94 5.93 -3.60
N GLU A 196 5.21 4.93 -3.13
CA GLU A 196 5.53 3.51 -3.36
C GLU A 196 5.70 3.18 -4.85
N GLN A 197 4.91 3.83 -5.71
CA GLN A 197 4.99 3.69 -7.17
C GLN A 197 5.98 4.67 -7.82
N GLU A 198 6.67 5.53 -7.05
CA GLU A 198 7.55 6.61 -7.56
C GLU A 198 6.85 7.61 -8.50
N SER A 199 5.53 7.58 -8.58
CA SER A 199 4.75 8.53 -9.39
C SER A 199 4.73 9.94 -8.81
N MET A 200 5.06 10.07 -7.52
CA MET A 200 5.26 11.33 -6.82
C MET A 200 6.62 11.32 -6.14
N MET A 201 7.40 12.33 -6.38
CA MET A 201 8.67 12.57 -5.70
C MET A 201 8.73 14.00 -5.19
N THR A 202 9.20 14.15 -3.96
CA THR A 202 9.31 15.45 -3.30
C THR A 202 10.74 15.74 -2.93
N PHE A 203 11.10 17.01 -3.01
CA PHE A 203 12.44 17.51 -2.78
C PHE A 203 12.37 18.76 -1.92
N GLY A 204 13.44 19.07 -1.23
CA GLY A 204 13.56 20.30 -0.45
C GLY A 204 14.97 20.85 -0.47
N ALA A 205 15.08 22.16 -0.30
CA ALA A 205 16.39 22.77 -0.08
C ALA A 205 16.94 22.33 1.29
N ALA A 206 18.28 22.15 1.36
CA ALA A 206 18.94 21.78 2.62
C ALA A 206 18.78 22.82 3.73
N ASP A 207 18.53 24.09 3.37
CA ASP A 207 18.24 25.21 4.29
C ASP A 207 16.73 25.42 4.52
N GLU A 208 15.88 24.50 4.00
CA GLU A 208 14.42 24.56 4.13
C GLU A 208 13.77 25.80 3.45
N SER A 209 14.48 26.51 2.56
CA SER A 209 13.96 27.71 1.94
C SER A 209 12.89 27.45 0.88
N TYR A 210 12.93 26.29 0.20
CA TYR A 210 11.93 25.91 -0.80
C TYR A 210 11.66 24.40 -0.82
N TYR A 211 10.50 24.05 -1.39
CA TYR A 211 10.01 22.69 -1.59
C TYR A 211 9.65 22.50 -3.06
N LEU A 212 9.97 21.35 -3.62
CA LEU A 212 9.67 20.97 -4.99
C LEU A 212 8.99 19.61 -5.01
N GLU A 213 7.99 19.47 -5.86
CA GLU A 213 7.24 18.23 -6.06
C GLU A 213 7.13 17.94 -7.56
N VAL A 214 7.37 16.69 -7.93
CA VAL A 214 7.13 16.16 -9.27
C VAL A 214 6.14 15.02 -9.14
N TYR A 215 4.98 15.17 -9.76
CA TYR A 215 3.95 14.14 -9.83
C TYR A 215 3.73 13.72 -11.29
N VAL A 216 3.63 12.42 -11.55
CA VAL A 216 3.42 11.84 -12.88
C VAL A 216 2.14 11.01 -12.88
N SER A 217 1.32 11.22 -13.89
CA SER A 217 0.10 10.44 -14.14
C SER A 217 -0.06 10.12 -15.62
N ASP A 218 -0.83 9.10 -15.94
CA ASP A 218 -1.16 8.77 -17.33
C ASP A 218 -2.11 9.81 -17.92
N GLN A 219 -1.87 10.18 -19.18
CA GLN A 219 -2.68 11.13 -19.92
C GLN A 219 -2.86 10.66 -21.36
N ASN A 220 -4.05 10.10 -21.63
CA ASN A 220 -4.37 9.51 -22.92
C ASN A 220 -4.92 10.51 -23.95
N VAL A 221 -5.08 11.78 -23.58
CA VAL A 221 -5.60 12.84 -24.45
C VAL A 221 -4.48 13.83 -24.74
N ALA A 222 -4.30 14.13 -26.02
CA ALA A 222 -3.38 15.19 -26.42
C ALA A 222 -3.95 16.55 -25.98
N LEU A 223 -3.17 17.27 -25.17
CA LEU A 223 -3.52 18.60 -24.64
C LEU A 223 -2.51 19.61 -25.12
N ASP A 224 -2.97 20.78 -25.52
CA ASP A 224 -2.10 21.91 -25.80
C ASP A 224 -1.87 22.78 -24.54
N ALA A 225 -1.07 23.84 -24.67
CA ALA A 225 -0.74 24.68 -23.51
C ALA A 225 -1.96 25.41 -22.92
N ASP A 226 -2.96 25.74 -23.74
CA ASP A 226 -4.18 26.42 -23.30
C ASP A 226 -5.12 25.43 -22.58
N ASP A 227 -5.21 24.19 -23.05
CA ASP A 227 -5.93 23.11 -22.39
C ASP A 227 -5.32 22.82 -21.00
N LEU A 228 -3.99 22.70 -20.93
CA LEU A 228 -3.26 22.52 -19.69
C LEU A 228 -3.49 23.69 -18.72
N LEU A 229 -3.47 24.93 -19.23
CA LEU A 229 -3.75 26.10 -18.40
C LEU A 229 -5.16 26.08 -17.84
N THR A 230 -6.13 25.67 -18.65
CA THR A 230 -7.52 25.55 -18.22
C THR A 230 -7.67 24.52 -17.09
N GLN A 231 -7.02 23.36 -17.23
CA GLN A 231 -7.00 22.31 -16.19
C GLN A 231 -6.32 22.79 -14.91
N LEU A 232 -5.13 23.39 -15.02
CA LEU A 232 -4.35 23.83 -13.86
C LEU A 232 -5.05 24.96 -13.09
N VAL A 233 -5.70 25.89 -13.79
CA VAL A 233 -6.55 26.92 -13.18
C VAL A 233 -7.74 26.31 -12.46
N GLN A 234 -8.36 25.25 -13.01
CA GLN A 234 -9.45 24.56 -12.34
C GLN A 234 -8.99 23.85 -11.07
N VAL A 235 -7.83 23.19 -11.11
CA VAL A 235 -7.20 22.57 -9.94
C VAL A 235 -6.98 23.61 -8.83
N ALA A 236 -6.35 24.73 -9.13
CA ALA A 236 -6.10 25.80 -8.18
C ALA A 236 -7.40 26.34 -7.54
N LYS A 237 -8.44 26.54 -8.34
CA LYS A 237 -9.75 26.98 -7.83
C LYS A 237 -10.42 25.94 -6.92
N GLN A 238 -10.34 24.66 -7.27
CA GLN A 238 -10.91 23.58 -6.46
C GLN A 238 -10.19 23.43 -5.11
N SER A 239 -8.90 23.78 -5.07
CA SER A 239 -8.11 23.80 -3.85
C SER A 239 -8.37 25.03 -2.97
N GLY A 240 -9.13 26.00 -3.47
CA GLY A 240 -9.41 27.26 -2.76
C GLY A 240 -8.29 28.29 -2.85
N ASP A 241 -7.33 28.08 -3.76
CA ASP A 241 -6.17 28.95 -3.89
C ASP A 241 -6.50 30.26 -4.59
N THR A 242 -5.77 31.32 -4.23
CA THR A 242 -5.82 32.61 -4.92
C THR A 242 -4.82 32.64 -6.07
N ILE A 243 -5.30 32.71 -7.31
CA ILE A 243 -4.45 32.81 -8.51
C ILE A 243 -3.91 34.23 -8.62
N LEU A 244 -2.58 34.35 -8.67
CA LEU A 244 -1.85 35.62 -8.76
C LEU A 244 -1.31 35.90 -10.16
N ASP A 245 -0.92 34.83 -10.89
CA ASP A 245 -0.41 34.92 -12.25
C ASP A 245 -0.69 33.60 -12.99
N ARG A 246 -0.77 33.65 -14.33
CA ARG A 246 -1.02 32.46 -15.16
C ARG A 246 -0.56 32.68 -16.60
N GLU A 247 -0.04 31.62 -17.21
CA GLU A 247 0.48 31.67 -18.57
C GLU A 247 0.39 30.30 -19.27
N ALA A 248 -0.02 30.29 -20.55
CA ALA A 248 0.13 29.16 -21.44
C ALA A 248 1.39 29.37 -22.28
N VAL A 249 2.37 28.46 -22.12
CA VAL A 249 3.65 28.58 -22.81
C VAL A 249 3.70 27.62 -24.00
N ALA A 250 3.47 28.13 -25.21
CA ALA A 250 3.45 27.34 -26.44
C ALA A 250 4.88 27.11 -26.99
N ALA A 251 5.80 26.61 -26.17
CA ALA A 251 7.14 26.24 -26.62
C ALA A 251 7.10 25.04 -27.59
N LYS A 252 7.80 25.13 -28.72
CA LYS A 252 7.72 24.18 -29.85
C LYS A 252 7.91 22.71 -29.46
N ASN A 253 8.81 22.43 -28.50
CA ASN A 253 9.16 21.07 -28.12
C ASN A 253 8.73 20.69 -26.69
N LYS A 254 8.25 21.67 -25.92
CA LYS A 254 7.87 21.49 -24.50
C LYS A 254 6.80 22.50 -24.12
N PRO A 255 5.57 22.35 -24.65
CA PRO A 255 4.46 23.20 -24.23
C PRO A 255 4.10 22.91 -22.77
N TYR A 256 3.75 23.95 -22.02
CA TYR A 256 3.31 23.77 -20.63
C TYR A 256 2.40 24.90 -20.17
N ALA A 257 1.64 24.65 -19.12
CA ALA A 257 0.93 25.67 -18.37
C ALA A 257 1.69 26.08 -17.12
N ARG A 258 1.60 27.33 -16.76
CA ARG A 258 2.13 27.91 -15.53
C ARG A 258 1.03 28.67 -14.79
N VAL A 259 0.90 28.41 -13.50
CA VAL A 259 0.00 29.17 -12.60
C VAL A 259 0.76 29.48 -11.32
N VAL A 260 0.69 30.74 -10.89
CA VAL A 260 1.21 31.14 -9.57
C VAL A 260 0.05 31.36 -8.64
N VAL A 261 0.10 30.76 -7.48
CA VAL A 261 -0.98 30.81 -6.50
C VAL A 261 -0.47 31.20 -5.11
N LYS A 262 -1.38 31.69 -4.32
CA LYS A 262 -1.27 31.78 -2.85
C LYS A 262 -2.29 30.82 -2.27
N ASP A 263 -1.84 29.85 -1.49
CA ASP A 263 -2.71 28.89 -0.83
C ASP A 263 -3.47 29.51 0.36
N MET A 264 -4.33 28.72 1.00
CA MET A 264 -5.15 29.16 2.13
C MET A 264 -4.30 29.48 3.38
N GLU A 265 -3.08 28.96 3.48
CA GLU A 265 -2.14 29.22 4.58
C GLU A 265 -1.26 30.43 4.30
N GLY A 266 -1.29 30.96 3.07
CA GLY A 266 -0.58 32.14 2.64
C GLY A 266 0.76 31.85 1.96
N LEU A 267 1.11 30.59 1.72
CA LEU A 267 2.31 30.17 1.04
C LEU A 267 2.19 30.40 -0.48
N LEU A 268 3.28 30.77 -1.08
CA LEU A 268 3.34 31.07 -2.53
C LEU A 268 3.89 29.85 -3.28
N TRP A 269 3.16 29.46 -4.33
CA TRP A 269 3.49 28.32 -5.18
C TRP A 269 3.57 28.75 -6.65
N GLU A 270 4.53 28.17 -7.38
CA GLU A 270 4.50 28.10 -8.84
C GLU A 270 4.16 26.67 -9.26
N LEU A 271 3.08 26.51 -10.01
CA LEU A 271 2.57 25.25 -10.52
C LEU A 271 2.83 25.19 -12.02
N ARG A 272 3.43 24.11 -12.48
CA ARG A 272 3.63 23.83 -13.90
C ARG A 272 3.08 22.48 -14.27
N GLN A 273 2.48 22.38 -15.46
CA GLN A 273 1.92 21.14 -15.97
C GLN A 273 2.39 20.92 -17.41
N TYR A 274 2.92 19.73 -17.66
CA TYR A 274 3.43 19.30 -18.96
C TYR A 274 2.71 18.02 -19.37
N VAL A 275 2.61 17.76 -20.70
CA VAL A 275 2.20 16.47 -21.25
C VAL A 275 3.20 16.02 -22.29
N HIS A 276 3.67 14.78 -22.18
CA HIS A 276 4.61 14.18 -23.12
C HIS A 276 4.46 12.65 -23.10
N ASP A 277 4.43 12.03 -24.28
CA ASP A 277 4.37 10.57 -24.47
C ASP A 277 3.33 9.85 -23.60
N GLY A 278 2.09 10.36 -23.59
CA GLY A 278 0.98 9.75 -22.86
C GLY A 278 1.03 9.95 -21.34
N ARG A 279 1.91 10.83 -20.86
CA ARG A 279 2.04 11.18 -19.44
C ARG A 279 1.87 12.67 -19.20
N GLN A 280 1.26 12.99 -18.06
CA GLN A 280 1.20 14.32 -17.51
C GLN A 280 2.19 14.44 -16.36
N TYR A 281 2.90 15.57 -16.32
CA TYR A 281 3.86 15.90 -15.28
C TYR A 281 3.44 17.19 -14.62
N ASP A 282 3.17 17.12 -13.32
CA ASP A 282 2.87 18.25 -12.47
C ASP A 282 4.12 18.57 -11.65
N VAL A 283 4.67 19.77 -11.86
CA VAL A 283 5.89 20.24 -11.19
C VAL A 283 5.52 21.46 -10.37
N TYR A 284 5.53 21.32 -9.04
CA TYR A 284 5.07 22.35 -8.11
C TYR A 284 6.20 22.77 -7.19
N LEU A 285 6.42 24.07 -7.07
CA LEU A 285 7.43 24.63 -6.20
C LEU A 285 6.80 25.63 -5.24
N ALA A 286 7.07 25.45 -3.94
CA ALA A 286 6.76 26.41 -2.89
C ALA A 286 8.03 27.08 -2.39
N ASP A 287 7.93 28.34 -2.04
CA ASP A 287 9.02 29.09 -1.42
C ASP A 287 8.56 29.64 -0.07
N TYR A 288 9.17 29.15 1.02
CA TYR A 288 8.82 29.51 2.37
C TYR A 288 9.26 30.92 2.78
N GLU A 289 10.19 31.51 2.06
CA GLU A 289 10.72 32.86 2.32
C GLU A 289 10.07 33.93 1.44
N ALA A 290 9.34 33.52 0.39
CA ALA A 290 8.75 34.46 -0.55
C ALA A 290 7.64 35.29 0.10
N THR A 291 7.76 36.60 0.00
CA THR A 291 6.72 37.55 0.46
C THR A 291 5.86 38.09 -0.69
N ASN A 292 6.38 38.00 -1.91
CA ASN A 292 5.71 38.40 -3.13
C ASN A 292 5.86 37.30 -4.17
N TYR A 293 4.84 37.09 -5.03
CA TYR A 293 4.86 36.06 -6.07
C TYR A 293 6.03 36.19 -7.06
N LYS A 294 6.57 37.42 -7.25
CA LYS A 294 7.75 37.64 -8.12
C LYS A 294 9.03 37.08 -7.52
N ASP A 295 9.08 36.86 -6.21
CA ASP A 295 10.24 36.29 -5.53
C ASP A 295 10.48 34.84 -5.99
N LEU A 296 9.40 34.12 -6.43
CA LEU A 296 9.50 32.78 -7.03
C LEU A 296 10.40 32.77 -8.29
N GLY A 297 10.62 33.93 -8.94
CA GLY A 297 11.50 34.05 -10.09
C GLY A 297 12.95 33.62 -9.82
N LYS A 298 13.40 33.59 -8.55
CA LYS A 298 14.75 33.08 -8.20
C LYS A 298 14.89 31.59 -8.54
N HIS A 299 13.79 30.83 -8.57
CA HIS A 299 13.75 29.40 -8.90
C HIS A 299 13.51 29.10 -10.38
N ALA A 300 13.40 30.15 -11.23
CA ALA A 300 13.10 29.96 -12.64
C ALA A 300 14.14 29.08 -13.38
N SER A 301 15.41 29.15 -12.99
CA SER A 301 16.46 28.30 -13.58
C SER A 301 16.21 26.82 -13.30
N LEU A 302 15.82 26.47 -12.08
CA LEU A 302 15.48 25.10 -11.67
C LEU A 302 14.25 24.62 -12.45
N LEU A 303 13.15 25.35 -12.37
CA LEU A 303 11.87 24.95 -12.99
C LEU A 303 11.96 24.87 -14.52
N ASN A 304 12.71 25.78 -15.17
CA ASN A 304 12.91 25.77 -16.63
C ASN A 304 13.79 24.60 -17.11
N SER A 305 14.57 24.00 -16.21
CA SER A 305 15.41 22.84 -16.50
C SER A 305 14.65 21.51 -16.51
N PHE A 306 13.42 21.51 -16.09
CA PHE A 306 12.58 20.27 -16.12
C PHE A 306 12.41 19.83 -17.58
N GLU A 307 12.68 18.55 -17.83
CA GLU A 307 12.45 17.87 -19.10
C GLU A 307 11.49 16.71 -18.88
N PRO A 308 10.34 16.66 -19.58
CA PRO A 308 9.43 15.52 -19.57
C PRO A 308 9.97 14.37 -20.41
N SER A 309 11.25 14.08 -20.25
CA SER A 309 11.98 13.02 -20.91
C SER A 309 13.21 12.62 -20.09
N TYR A 310 13.67 11.38 -20.27
CA TYR A 310 14.88 10.85 -19.61
C TYR A 310 15.88 10.37 -20.68
N ALA A 311 17.06 10.96 -20.68
CA ALA A 311 18.11 10.57 -21.61
C ALA A 311 18.95 9.42 -21.02
N GLN A 312 18.68 8.20 -21.40
CA GLN A 312 19.38 6.99 -20.91
C GLN A 312 20.91 7.02 -21.06
N SER A 313 21.42 7.74 -22.07
CA SER A 313 22.84 7.86 -22.31
C SER A 313 23.52 9.01 -21.54
N ASP A 314 22.75 9.88 -20.90
CA ASP A 314 23.27 11.01 -20.13
C ASP A 314 23.71 10.56 -18.73
N ARG A 315 25.01 10.38 -18.58
CA ARG A 315 25.63 9.98 -17.31
C ARG A 315 25.61 11.08 -16.24
N THR A 316 25.23 12.30 -16.58
CA THR A 316 25.09 13.39 -15.62
C THR A 316 23.74 13.33 -14.87
N ILE A 317 22.81 12.49 -15.30
CA ILE A 317 21.56 12.28 -14.59
C ILE A 317 21.77 11.22 -13.51
N LYS A 318 21.37 11.54 -12.27
CA LYS A 318 21.18 10.58 -11.21
C LYS A 318 19.79 9.98 -11.36
N ASP A 319 19.72 8.68 -11.64
CA ASP A 319 18.43 7.98 -11.75
C ASP A 319 17.88 7.68 -10.36
N LEU A 320 16.64 8.06 -10.14
CA LEU A 320 15.90 7.82 -8.89
C LEU A 320 14.92 6.64 -9.03
N SER A 321 14.80 6.04 -10.22
CA SER A 321 13.94 4.88 -10.43
C SER A 321 14.55 3.63 -9.80
N THR A 322 13.71 2.84 -9.11
CA THR A 322 14.04 1.51 -8.60
C THR A 322 13.57 0.40 -9.53
N VAL A 323 13.03 0.75 -10.70
CA VAL A 323 12.50 -0.22 -11.67
C VAL A 323 13.62 -0.81 -12.51
N GLU A 324 13.76 -2.14 -12.45
CA GLU A 324 14.68 -2.94 -13.26
C GLU A 324 13.89 -4.02 -14.03
N ASP A 325 14.15 -4.17 -15.30
CA ASP A 325 13.47 -5.15 -16.17
C ASP A 325 11.93 -5.11 -16.08
N GLY A 326 11.36 -3.92 -15.90
CA GLY A 326 9.92 -3.71 -15.76
C GLY A 326 9.32 -4.13 -14.42
N MET A 327 10.17 -4.46 -13.44
CA MET A 327 9.73 -4.85 -12.10
C MET A 327 10.30 -3.90 -11.05
N ARG A 328 9.52 -3.62 -10.01
CA ARG A 328 9.89 -2.82 -8.85
C ARG A 328 10.07 -3.71 -7.64
N VAL A 329 11.09 -3.44 -6.83
CA VAL A 329 11.30 -4.11 -5.54
C VAL A 329 10.35 -3.51 -4.51
N VAL A 330 9.65 -4.37 -3.79
CA VAL A 330 8.82 -4.01 -2.64
C VAL A 330 9.26 -4.82 -1.43
N TRP A 331 9.12 -4.25 -0.25
CA TRP A 331 9.55 -4.87 1.00
C TRP A 331 8.56 -4.58 2.12
N ASN A 332 8.13 -5.63 2.82
CA ASN A 332 7.33 -5.49 4.04
C ASN A 332 8.22 -5.81 5.26
N GLU A 333 8.51 -4.77 6.06
CA GLU A 333 9.41 -4.88 7.21
C GLU A 333 8.83 -5.69 8.36
N ASP A 334 7.52 -5.62 8.53
CA ASP A 334 6.85 -6.29 9.65
C ASP A 334 6.94 -7.81 9.51
N TYR A 335 6.84 -8.31 8.28
CA TYR A 335 6.90 -9.75 7.99
C TYR A 335 8.25 -10.21 7.45
N GLY A 336 9.18 -9.29 7.16
CA GLY A 336 10.49 -9.62 6.58
C GLY A 336 10.37 -10.22 5.18
N ILE A 337 9.42 -9.74 4.37
CA ILE A 337 9.15 -10.26 3.03
C ILE A 337 9.46 -9.23 1.98
N GLY A 338 10.35 -9.57 1.06
CA GLY A 338 10.67 -8.81 -0.14
C GLY A 338 10.25 -9.55 -1.40
N LEU A 339 9.82 -8.81 -2.42
CA LEU A 339 9.55 -9.38 -3.73
C LEU A 339 9.66 -8.31 -4.82
N ARG A 340 9.64 -8.75 -6.08
CA ARG A 340 9.55 -7.85 -7.23
C ARG A 340 8.17 -8.00 -7.87
N VAL A 341 7.51 -6.86 -8.11
CA VAL A 341 6.21 -6.79 -8.78
C VAL A 341 6.30 -5.97 -10.05
N PRO A 342 5.47 -6.19 -11.07
CA PRO A 342 5.45 -5.36 -12.26
C PRO A 342 5.27 -3.89 -11.89
N ALA A 343 6.09 -3.00 -12.46
CA ALA A 343 6.18 -1.61 -12.03
C ALA A 343 4.90 -0.79 -12.24
N GLY A 344 4.03 -1.22 -13.17
CA GLY A 344 2.73 -0.58 -13.45
C GLY A 344 1.59 -1.01 -12.50
N TRP A 345 1.83 -1.97 -11.60
CA TRP A 345 0.80 -2.42 -10.68
C TRP A 345 0.58 -1.42 -9.55
N SER A 346 -0.67 -1.32 -9.06
CA SER A 346 -0.97 -0.65 -7.80
C SER A 346 -0.40 -1.44 -6.63
N MET A 347 -0.01 -0.77 -5.56
CA MET A 347 0.72 -1.37 -4.44
C MET A 347 0.12 -0.93 -3.11
N ASP A 348 -0.10 -1.90 -2.23
CA ASP A 348 -0.34 -1.71 -0.80
C ASP A 348 0.66 -2.60 -0.05
N ASN A 349 1.86 -2.06 0.19
CA ASN A 349 2.95 -2.81 0.83
C ASN A 349 2.63 -3.19 2.28
N LYS A 350 1.78 -2.42 2.94
CA LYS A 350 1.37 -2.70 4.32
C LYS A 350 0.54 -3.98 4.41
N ASN A 351 -0.38 -4.17 3.46
CA ASN A 351 -1.24 -5.34 3.40
C ASN A 351 -0.71 -6.40 2.43
N MET A 352 0.42 -6.14 1.77
CA MET A 352 1.06 -6.98 0.75
C MET A 352 0.09 -7.37 -0.36
N VAL A 353 -0.64 -6.37 -0.89
CA VAL A 353 -1.61 -6.50 -1.99
C VAL A 353 -1.12 -5.69 -3.19
N TYR A 354 -1.15 -6.31 -4.36
CA TYR A 354 -0.68 -5.73 -5.61
C TYR A 354 -1.66 -6.08 -6.72
N GLU A 355 -2.02 -5.10 -7.55
CA GLU A 355 -3.07 -5.27 -8.56
C GLU A 355 -2.67 -4.62 -9.88
N SER A 356 -2.94 -5.29 -11.00
CA SER A 356 -2.82 -4.70 -12.33
C SER A 356 -4.13 -3.98 -12.73
N GLU A 357 -4.04 -3.06 -13.69
CA GLU A 357 -5.25 -2.45 -14.28
C GLU A 357 -6.11 -3.47 -15.05
N ASP A 358 -5.50 -4.53 -15.56
CA ASP A 358 -6.14 -5.59 -16.35
C ASP A 358 -6.73 -6.71 -15.48
N GLY A 359 -6.65 -6.59 -14.14
CA GLY A 359 -7.32 -7.47 -13.19
C GLY A 359 -6.49 -8.62 -12.63
N ALA A 360 -5.15 -8.62 -12.84
CA ALA A 360 -4.29 -9.52 -12.07
C ALA A 360 -4.17 -9.03 -10.63
N TYR A 361 -4.15 -9.96 -9.69
CA TYR A 361 -4.13 -9.72 -8.25
C TYR A 361 -3.08 -10.62 -7.59
N LEU A 362 -2.29 -10.04 -6.71
CA LEU A 362 -1.31 -10.75 -5.88
C LEU A 362 -1.50 -10.33 -4.44
N GLN A 363 -1.65 -11.28 -3.54
CA GLN A 363 -1.64 -11.06 -2.10
C GLN A 363 -0.71 -12.03 -1.41
N LEU A 364 0.07 -11.53 -0.45
CA LEU A 364 0.82 -12.37 0.48
C LEU A 364 0.21 -12.24 1.88
N ARG A 365 0.06 -13.37 2.57
CA ARG A 365 -0.42 -13.42 3.95
C ARG A 365 0.46 -14.35 4.76
N VAL A 366 0.72 -13.95 6.01
CA VAL A 366 1.41 -14.80 6.98
C VAL A 366 0.48 -15.07 8.15
N THR A 367 0.33 -16.32 8.52
CA THR A 367 -0.54 -16.75 9.63
C THR A 367 0.17 -17.82 10.46
N SER A 368 -0.23 -18.01 11.71
CA SER A 368 0.33 -19.09 12.53
C SER A 368 -0.23 -20.45 12.11
N ALA A 369 0.64 -21.44 12.02
CA ALA A 369 0.24 -22.83 11.80
C ALA A 369 -0.12 -23.51 13.12
N LYS A 370 -1.18 -24.33 13.13
CA LYS A 370 -1.48 -25.18 14.28
C LYS A 370 -0.38 -26.24 14.46
N ALA A 371 -0.07 -26.55 15.71
CA ALA A 371 0.92 -27.59 16.01
C ALA A 371 0.54 -28.94 15.34
N GLY A 372 1.48 -29.50 14.57
CA GLY A 372 1.29 -30.76 13.84
C GLY A 372 0.51 -30.64 12.52
N ALA A 373 0.03 -29.46 12.13
CA ALA A 373 -0.58 -29.25 10.81
C ALA A 373 0.48 -29.33 9.70
N THR A 374 0.11 -29.91 8.58
CA THR A 374 0.99 -30.05 7.40
C THR A 374 0.52 -29.18 6.25
N VAL A 375 1.40 -28.93 5.27
CA VAL A 375 1.04 -28.25 4.02
C VAL A 375 -0.08 -28.99 3.29
N LYS A 376 -0.06 -30.34 3.35
CA LYS A 376 -1.11 -31.16 2.74
C LYS A 376 -2.47 -30.92 3.42
N ASP A 377 -2.54 -30.89 4.77
CA ASP A 377 -3.80 -30.62 5.47
C ASP A 377 -4.32 -29.22 5.12
N TRP A 378 -3.42 -28.28 4.92
CA TRP A 378 -3.76 -26.92 4.50
C TRP A 378 -4.30 -26.90 3.07
N SER A 379 -3.62 -27.54 2.11
CA SER A 379 -4.09 -27.69 0.74
C SER A 379 -5.48 -28.36 0.68
N ASP A 380 -5.69 -29.46 1.41
CA ASP A 380 -6.98 -30.15 1.47
C ASP A 380 -8.10 -29.23 2.01
N GLN A 381 -7.78 -28.35 2.96
CA GLN A 381 -8.74 -27.36 3.51
C GLN A 381 -9.08 -26.26 2.50
N LEU A 382 -8.10 -25.77 1.73
CA LEU A 382 -8.34 -24.80 0.66
C LEU A 382 -9.19 -25.39 -0.46
N HIS A 383 -8.91 -26.64 -0.87
CA HIS A 383 -9.75 -27.36 -1.84
C HIS A 383 -11.20 -27.48 -1.34
N LYS A 384 -11.36 -27.80 -0.05
CA LYS A 384 -12.70 -27.83 0.55
C LYS A 384 -13.34 -26.44 0.57
N TRP A 385 -12.58 -25.41 0.89
CA TRP A 385 -13.07 -24.02 0.90
C TRP A 385 -13.58 -23.61 -0.48
N MET A 386 -12.84 -23.93 -1.55
CA MET A 386 -13.24 -23.65 -2.93
C MET A 386 -14.53 -24.39 -3.31
N SER A 387 -14.63 -25.69 -3.01
CA SER A 387 -15.84 -26.49 -3.28
C SER A 387 -17.04 -26.07 -2.44
N ASP A 388 -16.84 -25.55 -1.23
CA ASP A 388 -17.91 -24.98 -0.40
C ASP A 388 -18.35 -23.59 -0.88
N THR A 389 -17.49 -22.91 -1.68
CA THR A 389 -17.69 -21.52 -2.11
C THR A 389 -18.24 -21.40 -3.52
N PHE A 390 -17.82 -22.25 -4.45
CA PHE A 390 -18.21 -22.21 -5.86
C PHE A 390 -19.03 -23.42 -6.26
N THR A 391 -20.04 -23.22 -7.11
CA THR A 391 -20.79 -24.32 -7.72
C THR A 391 -19.89 -25.13 -8.67
N PRO A 392 -20.16 -26.41 -8.90
CA PRO A 392 -19.33 -27.25 -9.75
C PRO A 392 -19.13 -26.72 -11.19
N GLU A 393 -20.10 -25.94 -11.69
CA GLU A 393 -20.06 -25.36 -13.04
C GLU A 393 -19.19 -24.09 -13.09
N SER A 394 -18.92 -23.48 -11.94
CA SER A 394 -18.22 -22.20 -11.83
C SER A 394 -16.81 -22.34 -11.27
N TYR A 395 -16.32 -23.56 -11.09
CA TYR A 395 -15.05 -23.85 -10.45
C TYR A 395 -14.43 -25.12 -11.03
N GLU A 396 -13.12 -25.12 -11.21
CA GLU A 396 -12.32 -26.26 -11.64
C GLU A 396 -11.02 -26.32 -10.86
N GLN A 397 -10.71 -27.48 -10.30
CA GLN A 397 -9.38 -27.79 -9.76
C GLN A 397 -8.52 -28.30 -10.92
N VAL A 398 -7.57 -27.49 -11.39
CA VAL A 398 -6.71 -27.83 -12.54
C VAL A 398 -5.64 -28.83 -12.15
N GLY A 399 -4.99 -28.61 -10.99
CA GLY A 399 -3.95 -29.49 -10.50
C GLY A 399 -3.11 -28.86 -9.39
N SER A 400 -1.96 -29.50 -9.13
CA SER A 400 -0.95 -28.97 -8.22
C SER A 400 0.46 -29.24 -8.74
N PHE A 401 1.39 -28.34 -8.41
CA PHE A 401 2.80 -28.47 -8.74
C PHE A 401 3.66 -27.85 -7.62
N LYS A 402 4.97 -27.87 -7.78
CA LYS A 402 5.89 -27.30 -6.79
C LYS A 402 6.67 -26.14 -7.40
N THR A 403 6.93 -25.15 -6.58
CA THR A 403 7.84 -24.03 -6.88
C THR A 403 8.85 -23.86 -5.76
N GLU A 404 9.86 -23.06 -5.99
CA GLU A 404 10.84 -22.68 -4.96
C GLU A 404 10.63 -21.22 -4.59
N ILE A 405 10.60 -20.95 -3.29
CA ILE A 405 10.58 -19.61 -2.71
C ILE A 405 11.75 -19.53 -1.71
N TYR A 406 12.72 -18.67 -1.98
CA TYR A 406 13.87 -18.42 -1.11
C TYR A 406 14.58 -19.70 -0.63
N GLY A 407 14.77 -20.67 -1.55
CA GLY A 407 15.41 -21.95 -1.27
C GLY A 407 14.55 -22.99 -0.56
N GLU A 408 13.30 -22.69 -0.27
CA GLU A 408 12.32 -23.62 0.30
C GLU A 408 11.33 -24.09 -0.77
N THR A 409 10.93 -25.36 -0.70
CA THR A 409 9.92 -25.91 -1.61
C THR A 409 8.52 -25.53 -1.15
N ALA A 410 7.77 -24.85 -1.99
CA ALA A 410 6.36 -24.54 -1.81
C ALA A 410 5.47 -25.41 -2.69
N GLU A 411 4.28 -25.77 -2.19
CA GLU A 411 3.23 -26.43 -2.97
C GLU A 411 2.34 -25.37 -3.64
N VAL A 412 1.93 -25.58 -4.88
CA VAL A 412 1.06 -24.68 -5.61
C VAL A 412 -0.20 -25.45 -6.02
N ASN A 413 -1.37 -24.97 -5.62
CA ASN A 413 -2.66 -25.42 -6.14
C ASN A 413 -3.08 -24.48 -7.26
N GLU A 414 -3.51 -25.04 -8.39
CA GLU A 414 -4.04 -24.29 -9.52
C GLU A 414 -5.54 -24.50 -9.62
N PHE A 415 -6.28 -23.39 -9.54
CA PHE A 415 -7.72 -23.32 -9.65
C PHE A 415 -8.15 -22.44 -10.82
N ARG A 416 -9.37 -22.67 -11.29
CA ARG A 416 -10.09 -21.76 -12.18
C ARG A 416 -11.48 -21.54 -11.62
N TYR A 417 -11.96 -20.31 -11.68
CA TYR A 417 -13.33 -19.99 -11.29
C TYR A 417 -13.92 -18.86 -12.14
N ASN A 418 -15.25 -18.78 -12.15
CA ASN A 418 -15.97 -17.80 -12.94
C ASN A 418 -17.20 -17.31 -12.17
N PHE A 419 -17.19 -16.04 -11.80
CA PHE A 419 -18.35 -15.40 -11.17
C PHE A 419 -19.49 -15.07 -12.16
N GLY A 420 -19.27 -15.25 -13.46
CA GLY A 420 -20.20 -14.92 -14.56
C GLY A 420 -19.64 -13.88 -15.53
N ALA A 421 -18.54 -13.21 -15.21
CA ALA A 421 -17.91 -12.18 -16.03
C ALA A 421 -16.65 -12.63 -16.78
N GLY A 422 -16.30 -13.90 -16.70
CA GLY A 422 -15.10 -14.49 -17.31
C GLY A 422 -14.38 -15.42 -16.33
N TRP A 423 -13.56 -16.32 -16.88
CA TRP A 423 -12.76 -17.23 -16.10
C TRP A 423 -11.52 -16.53 -15.54
N GLN A 424 -11.23 -16.83 -14.27
CA GLN A 424 -10.01 -16.43 -13.58
C GLN A 424 -9.17 -17.67 -13.31
N THR A 425 -7.86 -17.55 -13.45
CA THR A 425 -6.90 -18.56 -12.96
C THR A 425 -6.33 -18.07 -11.65
N GLU A 426 -6.24 -18.95 -10.65
CA GLU A 426 -5.69 -18.67 -9.33
C GLU A 426 -4.61 -19.71 -8.99
N PHE A 427 -3.49 -19.21 -8.49
CA PHE A 427 -2.42 -20.00 -7.91
C PHE A 427 -2.36 -19.73 -6.40
N ASP A 428 -2.63 -20.76 -5.62
CA ASP A 428 -2.44 -20.77 -4.18
C ASP A 428 -1.08 -21.37 -3.84
N VAL A 429 -0.13 -20.56 -3.45
CA VAL A 429 1.22 -21.01 -3.09
C VAL A 429 1.34 -21.18 -1.59
N LEU A 430 1.69 -22.38 -1.16
CA LEU A 430 1.67 -22.83 0.22
C LEU A 430 3.08 -23.15 0.70
N LEU A 431 3.62 -22.33 1.60
CA LEU A 431 4.88 -22.56 2.26
C LEU A 431 4.67 -22.57 3.78
N GLN A 432 5.17 -23.58 4.49
CA GLN A 432 5.13 -23.63 5.95
C GLN A 432 6.53 -23.73 6.51
N LYS A 433 6.91 -22.77 7.36
CA LYS A 433 8.23 -22.69 7.98
C LYS A 433 8.14 -22.08 9.38
N ASN A 434 8.92 -22.56 10.33
CA ASN A 434 9.05 -22.04 11.70
C ASN A 434 7.72 -21.87 12.45
N GLY A 435 6.70 -22.71 12.19
CA GLY A 435 5.38 -22.59 12.80
C GLY A 435 4.45 -21.57 12.14
N TYR A 436 4.85 -21.01 11.01
CA TYR A 436 4.05 -20.06 10.24
C TYR A 436 3.71 -20.61 8.85
N ARG A 437 2.59 -20.12 8.31
CA ARG A 437 2.14 -20.34 6.94
C ARG A 437 2.35 -19.06 6.16
N TYR A 438 3.08 -19.15 5.07
CA TYR A 438 3.28 -18.10 4.08
C TYR A 438 2.42 -18.46 2.87
N TYR A 439 1.39 -17.69 2.65
CA TYR A 439 0.42 -17.90 1.59
C TYR A 439 0.56 -16.83 0.53
N VAL A 440 0.71 -17.25 -0.72
CA VAL A 440 0.68 -16.33 -1.85
C VAL A 440 -0.51 -16.69 -2.73
N GLU A 441 -1.44 -15.76 -2.86
CA GLU A 441 -2.56 -15.84 -3.77
C GLU A 441 -2.25 -15.01 -5.00
N TYR A 442 -2.25 -15.63 -6.16
CA TYR A 442 -2.03 -14.97 -7.43
C TYR A 442 -3.15 -15.30 -8.40
N THR A 443 -3.95 -14.31 -8.74
CA THR A 443 -5.12 -14.46 -9.61
C THR A 443 -5.00 -13.59 -10.85
N PHE A 444 -5.45 -14.06 -11.99
CA PHE A 444 -5.48 -13.29 -13.22
C PHE A 444 -6.59 -13.76 -14.16
N PRO A 445 -7.16 -12.84 -15.02
CA PRO A 445 -8.10 -13.21 -16.07
C PRO A 445 -7.44 -14.13 -17.11
N GLU A 446 -8.08 -15.22 -17.49
CA GLU A 446 -7.53 -16.17 -18.48
C GLU A 446 -7.26 -15.56 -19.85
N GLU A 447 -7.92 -14.46 -20.18
CA GLU A 447 -7.70 -13.71 -21.41
C GLU A 447 -6.32 -13.03 -21.44
N GLN A 448 -5.72 -12.78 -20.26
CA GLN A 448 -4.42 -12.14 -20.07
C GLN A 448 -3.30 -13.19 -19.99
N LYS A 449 -2.91 -13.74 -21.14
CA LYS A 449 -1.92 -14.86 -21.20
C LYS A 449 -0.54 -14.50 -20.67
N ASP A 450 -0.15 -13.23 -20.72
CA ASP A 450 1.15 -12.76 -20.27
C ASP A 450 1.25 -12.77 -18.74
N ASP A 451 0.12 -12.70 -18.03
CA ASP A 451 0.09 -12.69 -16.56
C ASP A 451 0.58 -14.01 -15.96
N ARG A 452 0.40 -15.13 -16.64
CA ARG A 452 0.99 -16.41 -16.21
C ARG A 452 2.53 -16.37 -16.16
N ALA A 453 3.18 -15.64 -17.05
CA ALA A 453 4.63 -15.49 -17.06
C ALA A 453 5.15 -14.63 -15.90
N TRP A 454 4.34 -13.69 -15.41
CA TRP A 454 4.67 -12.89 -14.24
C TRP A 454 4.74 -13.74 -12.97
N PHE A 455 3.87 -14.73 -12.82
CA PHE A 455 3.88 -15.62 -11.67
C PHE A 455 5.28 -16.20 -11.38
N GLU A 456 5.92 -16.81 -12.38
CA GLU A 456 7.25 -17.39 -12.18
C GLU A 456 8.31 -16.36 -11.81
N ARG A 457 8.24 -15.16 -12.42
CA ARG A 457 9.19 -14.08 -12.14
C ARG A 457 9.02 -13.55 -10.72
N ILE A 458 7.77 -13.37 -10.28
CA ILE A 458 7.44 -12.93 -8.92
C ILE A 458 7.90 -13.98 -7.92
N MET A 459 7.54 -15.26 -8.09
CA MET A 459 7.91 -16.32 -7.13
C MET A 459 9.43 -16.44 -6.96
N LYS A 460 10.19 -16.35 -8.05
CA LYS A 460 11.66 -16.38 -8.00
C LYS A 460 12.28 -15.16 -7.31
N SER A 461 11.55 -14.08 -7.20
CA SER A 461 12.02 -12.82 -6.60
C SER A 461 11.70 -12.71 -5.12
N ILE A 462 10.88 -13.61 -4.57
CA ILE A 462 10.48 -13.56 -3.16
C ILE A 462 11.68 -13.89 -2.26
N GLU A 463 11.93 -13.00 -1.32
CA GLU A 463 12.92 -13.13 -0.24
C GLU A 463 12.20 -13.10 1.09
N ILE A 464 12.54 -14.00 2.03
CA ILE A 464 11.85 -14.11 3.32
C ILE A 464 12.86 -14.22 4.46
N GLU A 465 12.79 -13.30 5.42
CA GLU A 465 13.48 -13.41 6.71
C GLU A 465 12.56 -14.16 7.70
N PHE A 466 12.63 -15.50 7.68
CA PHE A 466 11.69 -16.37 8.41
C PHE A 466 11.63 -16.15 9.93
N GLU A 467 12.67 -15.60 10.53
CA GLU A 467 12.72 -15.29 11.96
C GLU A 467 11.96 -14.00 12.31
N MET A 468 11.77 -13.12 11.33
CA MET A 468 11.18 -11.78 11.54
C MET A 468 9.76 -11.86 12.10
N VAL A 469 8.96 -12.81 11.62
CA VAL A 469 7.57 -12.96 12.06
C VAL A 469 7.48 -13.36 13.53
N GLU A 470 8.34 -14.28 13.99
CA GLU A 470 8.40 -14.68 15.40
C GLU A 470 8.85 -13.53 16.29
N ASP A 471 9.88 -12.79 15.84
CA ASP A 471 10.45 -11.67 16.58
C ASP A 471 9.48 -10.49 16.71
N ASN A 472 8.67 -10.22 15.67
CA ASN A 472 7.77 -9.06 15.63
C ASN A 472 6.39 -9.35 16.23
N PHE A 473 5.82 -10.52 15.97
CA PHE A 473 4.42 -10.82 16.29
C PHE A 473 4.24 -11.99 17.27
N GLY A 474 5.14 -12.97 17.27
CA GLY A 474 4.94 -14.22 17.99
C GLY A 474 3.79 -15.01 17.36
N GLN A 475 2.58 -14.94 17.93
CA GLN A 475 1.42 -15.65 17.38
C GLN A 475 0.54 -14.71 16.54
N LEU A 476 0.30 -15.11 15.30
CA LEU A 476 -0.63 -14.45 14.38
C LEU A 476 -2.01 -15.14 14.38
N ASP A 477 -3.01 -14.44 13.88
CA ASP A 477 -4.35 -14.98 13.67
C ASP A 477 -4.33 -16.16 12.69
N GLU A 478 -5.34 -17.04 12.83
CA GLU A 478 -5.54 -18.15 11.90
C GLU A 478 -6.02 -17.62 10.54
N ASP A 479 -5.61 -18.29 9.46
CA ASP A 479 -6.04 -17.98 8.10
C ASP A 479 -7.59 -17.98 8.01
N PRO A 480 -8.20 -16.90 7.51
CA PRO A 480 -9.66 -16.82 7.36
C PRO A 480 -10.26 -17.97 6.53
N TYR A 481 -9.54 -18.45 5.51
CA TYR A 481 -9.99 -19.58 4.67
C TYR A 481 -10.03 -20.92 5.41
N LEU A 482 -9.34 -21.01 6.56
CA LEU A 482 -9.36 -22.19 7.43
C LEU A 482 -10.38 -22.09 8.55
N THR A 483 -11.10 -20.97 8.64
CA THR A 483 -12.13 -20.76 9.65
C THR A 483 -13.31 -21.68 9.36
N ASP A 484 -13.75 -22.43 10.38
CA ASP A 484 -14.96 -23.24 10.31
C ASP A 484 -16.17 -22.36 9.98
N LYS A 485 -16.70 -22.50 8.75
CA LYS A 485 -17.83 -21.71 8.24
C LYS A 485 -19.09 -21.82 9.12
N THR A 486 -19.20 -22.87 9.95
CA THR A 486 -20.36 -23.07 10.82
C THR A 486 -20.33 -22.22 12.10
N LYS A 487 -19.17 -21.65 12.44
CA LYS A 487 -19.02 -20.82 13.64
C LYS A 487 -19.55 -19.42 13.43
N THR A 488 -20.36 -18.97 14.36
CA THR A 488 -20.97 -17.64 14.36
C THR A 488 -20.56 -16.83 15.60
N ILE A 489 -20.79 -15.54 15.52
CA ILE A 489 -20.70 -14.61 16.64
C ILE A 489 -22.01 -13.82 16.71
N THR A 490 -22.63 -13.79 17.89
CA THR A 490 -23.83 -12.97 18.12
C THR A 490 -23.45 -11.51 18.20
N ARG A 491 -24.09 -10.70 17.37
CA ARG A 491 -23.98 -9.25 17.36
C ARG A 491 -25.30 -8.63 17.78
N THR A 492 -25.22 -7.53 18.54
CA THR A 492 -26.41 -6.90 19.15
C THR A 492 -26.38 -5.42 18.93
N SER A 493 -27.50 -4.86 18.45
CA SER A 493 -27.79 -3.43 18.47
C SER A 493 -28.64 -3.08 19.68
N LYS A 494 -28.13 -2.20 20.54
CA LYS A 494 -28.90 -1.66 21.67
C LYS A 494 -29.86 -0.59 21.21
N ARG A 495 -29.43 0.24 20.25
CA ARG A 495 -30.24 1.34 19.69
C ARG A 495 -31.46 0.82 18.95
N TYR A 496 -31.27 -0.19 18.12
CA TYR A 496 -32.32 -0.76 17.27
C TYR A 496 -32.91 -2.06 17.81
N HIS A 497 -32.60 -2.44 19.05
CA HIS A 497 -33.20 -3.55 19.80
C HIS A 497 -33.25 -4.89 19.07
N TYR A 498 -32.16 -5.31 18.41
CA TYR A 498 -32.06 -6.61 17.76
C TYR A 498 -30.72 -7.31 18.01
N SER A 499 -30.71 -8.62 17.82
CA SER A 499 -29.51 -9.45 17.77
C SER A 499 -29.54 -10.34 16.53
N VAL A 500 -28.36 -10.68 16.01
CA VAL A 500 -28.17 -11.56 14.87
C VAL A 500 -26.86 -12.33 15.01
N ASP A 501 -26.83 -13.59 14.54
CA ASP A 501 -25.64 -14.43 14.52
C ASP A 501 -24.94 -14.30 13.16
N ILE A 502 -23.75 -13.74 13.16
CA ILE A 502 -22.94 -13.53 11.96
C ILE A 502 -21.85 -14.63 11.86
N PRO A 503 -21.71 -15.32 10.73
CA PRO A 503 -20.61 -16.25 10.50
C PRO A 503 -19.26 -15.57 10.66
N ARG A 504 -18.31 -16.20 11.37
CA ARG A 504 -17.02 -15.59 11.72
C ARG A 504 -16.11 -15.32 10.51
N TYR A 505 -16.30 -16.06 9.42
CA TYR A 505 -15.51 -15.87 8.20
C TYR A 505 -15.99 -14.71 7.32
N TRP A 506 -17.14 -14.09 7.64
CA TRP A 506 -17.62 -12.94 6.91
C TRP A 506 -16.86 -11.68 7.29
N THR A 507 -16.54 -10.87 6.27
CA THR A 507 -15.81 -9.61 6.44
C THR A 507 -16.78 -8.48 6.74
N PRO A 508 -16.59 -7.70 7.81
CA PRO A 508 -17.41 -6.54 8.09
C PRO A 508 -17.04 -5.39 7.13
N TYR A 509 -18.00 -4.92 6.35
CA TYR A 509 -17.89 -3.65 5.64
C TYR A 509 -18.35 -2.47 6.52
N SER A 510 -19.41 -2.69 7.31
CA SER A 510 -19.91 -1.77 8.33
C SER A 510 -20.47 -2.59 9.50
N ASP A 511 -19.78 -2.61 10.64
CA ASP A 511 -20.14 -3.42 11.82
C ASP A 511 -20.52 -2.60 13.06
N LYS A 512 -20.77 -1.30 12.88
CA LYS A 512 -21.23 -0.43 13.97
C LYS A 512 -22.72 -0.66 14.20
N PHE A 513 -23.09 -1.60 15.05
CA PHE A 513 -24.48 -2.01 15.31
C PHE A 513 -25.38 -0.92 15.92
N GLU A 514 -24.80 0.17 16.40
CA GLU A 514 -25.51 1.38 16.83
C GLU A 514 -25.75 2.38 15.67
N SER A 515 -25.27 2.04 14.46
CA SER A 515 -25.51 2.76 13.20
C SER A 515 -26.32 1.88 12.24
N SER A 516 -26.83 2.48 11.16
CA SER A 516 -27.59 1.77 10.12
C SER A 516 -27.15 2.31 8.74
N PRO A 517 -26.90 1.43 7.74
CA PRO A 517 -26.96 -0.04 7.80
C PRO A 517 -25.71 -0.69 8.39
N VAL A 518 -25.89 -1.93 8.88
CA VAL A 518 -24.81 -2.89 9.14
C VAL A 518 -24.64 -3.77 7.91
N ILE A 519 -23.40 -3.98 7.44
CA ILE A 519 -23.11 -4.72 6.20
C ILE A 519 -21.96 -5.69 6.44
N TYR A 520 -22.16 -6.95 6.06
CA TYR A 520 -21.14 -7.99 5.99
C TYR A 520 -21.07 -8.57 4.59
N THR A 521 -19.85 -8.84 4.13
CA THR A 521 -19.57 -9.44 2.83
C THR A 521 -18.83 -10.77 3.00
N PHE A 522 -18.97 -11.64 2.01
CA PHE A 522 -18.21 -12.89 1.87
C PHE A 522 -18.08 -13.21 0.39
N THR A 523 -17.23 -14.16 0.03
CA THR A 523 -17.01 -14.47 -1.39
C THR A 523 -18.32 -14.77 -2.10
N GLY A 524 -18.70 -13.91 -3.02
CA GLY A 524 -19.91 -13.99 -3.84
C GLY A 524 -21.20 -13.60 -3.14
N GLY A 525 -21.17 -13.05 -1.91
CA GLY A 525 -22.41 -12.68 -1.24
C GLY A 525 -22.31 -11.57 -0.21
N GLU A 526 -23.46 -11.08 0.22
CA GLU A 526 -23.59 -10.04 1.24
C GLU A 526 -24.84 -10.21 2.11
N LEU A 527 -24.78 -9.66 3.31
CA LEU A 527 -25.89 -9.41 4.22
C LEU A 527 -25.86 -7.95 4.66
N SER A 528 -26.97 -7.24 4.48
CA SER A 528 -27.16 -5.89 5.02
C SER A 528 -28.40 -5.84 5.90
N ILE A 529 -28.30 -5.15 7.03
CA ILE A 529 -29.41 -4.92 7.95
C ILE A 529 -29.55 -3.41 8.15
N ALA A 530 -30.61 -2.83 7.61
CA ALA A 530 -30.95 -1.44 7.79
C ALA A 530 -32.11 -1.30 8.77
N ALA A 531 -32.06 -0.27 9.64
CA ALA A 531 -33.12 0.11 10.56
C ALA A 531 -33.35 1.63 10.43
N THR A 532 -34.61 2.04 10.36
CA THR A 532 -35.02 3.46 10.28
C THR A 532 -36.27 3.73 11.10
N GLU A 533 -36.30 4.88 11.75
CA GLU A 533 -37.43 5.38 12.52
C GLU A 533 -38.26 6.40 11.73
N ASP A 534 -37.74 6.87 10.58
CA ASP A 534 -38.33 7.95 9.78
C ASP A 534 -39.34 7.49 8.71
N LYS A 535 -39.43 6.16 8.48
CA LYS A 535 -40.29 5.58 7.43
C LYS A 535 -41.08 4.41 7.96
N SER A 536 -42.39 4.40 7.64
CA SER A 536 -43.23 3.22 7.95
C SER A 536 -42.96 2.07 7.00
N ILE A 537 -43.37 0.85 7.39
CA ILE A 537 -43.31 -0.34 6.56
C ILE A 537 -44.05 -0.17 5.24
N GLU A 538 -45.25 0.48 5.25
CA GLU A 538 -46.05 0.69 4.05
C GLU A 538 -45.33 1.61 3.06
N MET A 539 -44.70 2.69 3.55
CA MET A 539 -43.91 3.58 2.73
C MET A 539 -42.71 2.85 2.11
N THR A 540 -41.99 2.10 2.90
CA THR A 540 -40.81 1.33 2.45
C THR A 540 -41.19 0.29 1.40
N VAL A 541 -42.26 -0.49 1.65
CA VAL A 541 -42.77 -1.50 0.71
C VAL A 541 -43.27 -0.85 -0.59
N SER A 542 -43.96 0.29 -0.51
CA SER A 542 -44.40 1.02 -1.72
C SER A 542 -43.21 1.48 -2.56
N GLN A 543 -42.21 2.09 -1.94
CA GLN A 543 -40.98 2.52 -2.61
C GLN A 543 -40.25 1.35 -3.29
N LEU A 544 -40.14 0.21 -2.63
CA LEU A 544 -39.53 -0.99 -3.20
C LEU A 544 -40.32 -1.54 -4.39
N ARG A 545 -41.64 -1.60 -4.30
CA ARG A 545 -42.51 -2.02 -5.42
C ARG A 545 -42.35 -1.12 -6.64
N GLU A 546 -42.31 0.19 -6.42
CA GLU A 546 -42.07 1.17 -7.51
C GLU A 546 -40.68 1.00 -8.12
N ALA A 547 -39.62 0.85 -7.26
CA ALA A 547 -38.25 0.66 -7.72
C ALA A 547 -38.09 -0.63 -8.54
N TYR A 548 -38.68 -1.74 -8.09
CA TYR A 548 -38.63 -3.01 -8.83
C TYR A 548 -39.44 -2.96 -10.14
N ALA A 549 -40.60 -2.30 -10.14
CA ALA A 549 -41.37 -2.10 -11.36
C ALA A 549 -40.62 -1.23 -12.38
N GLU A 550 -39.86 -0.25 -11.93
CA GLU A 550 -39.02 0.56 -12.81
C GLU A 550 -37.76 -0.20 -13.26
N ALA A 551 -37.11 -0.94 -12.37
CA ALA A 551 -35.97 -1.81 -12.73
C ALA A 551 -36.36 -2.83 -13.80
N ALA A 552 -37.53 -3.47 -13.68
CA ALA A 552 -38.04 -4.44 -14.66
C ALA A 552 -38.31 -3.81 -16.05
N LYS A 553 -38.54 -2.49 -16.13
CA LYS A 553 -38.71 -1.79 -17.41
C LYS A 553 -37.37 -1.35 -18.02
N THR A 554 -36.44 -0.94 -17.18
CA THR A 554 -35.20 -0.25 -17.61
C THR A 554 -33.99 -1.16 -17.70
N ARG A 555 -33.95 -2.26 -16.91
CA ARG A 555 -32.83 -3.18 -16.83
C ARG A 555 -33.23 -4.56 -17.36
N LYS A 556 -32.65 -4.97 -18.49
CA LYS A 556 -32.93 -6.26 -19.10
C LYS A 556 -32.53 -7.46 -18.24
N SER A 557 -31.53 -7.29 -17.36
CA SER A 557 -31.02 -8.31 -16.46
C SER A 557 -31.85 -8.45 -15.17
N PHE A 558 -32.75 -7.53 -14.89
CA PHE A 558 -33.55 -7.55 -13.67
C PHE A 558 -34.84 -8.36 -13.86
N ASN A 559 -35.08 -9.28 -12.91
CA ASN A 559 -36.31 -10.08 -12.85
C ASN A 559 -36.79 -10.21 -11.40
N LEU A 560 -37.96 -9.67 -11.10
CA LEU A 560 -38.61 -9.91 -9.80
C LEU A 560 -39.24 -11.31 -9.80
N ILE A 561 -38.62 -12.24 -9.07
CA ILE A 561 -39.01 -13.66 -9.00
C ILE A 561 -40.25 -13.83 -8.14
N ARG A 562 -40.27 -13.16 -6.97
CA ARG A 562 -41.29 -13.38 -5.94
C ARG A 562 -41.51 -12.12 -5.10
N SER A 563 -42.78 -11.87 -4.78
CA SER A 563 -43.20 -10.86 -3.77
C SER A 563 -44.30 -11.50 -2.92
N GLU A 564 -44.08 -11.57 -1.60
CA GLU A 564 -44.98 -12.26 -0.68
C GLU A 564 -45.06 -11.60 0.67
N GLU A 565 -46.15 -11.83 1.36
CA GLU A 565 -46.32 -11.54 2.79
C GLU A 565 -45.97 -12.78 3.60
N LEU A 566 -45.28 -12.58 4.71
CA LEU A 566 -44.86 -13.68 5.61
C LEU A 566 -44.74 -13.17 7.05
N THR A 567 -44.47 -14.07 7.96
CA THR A 567 -44.10 -13.73 9.34
C THR A 567 -42.59 -13.88 9.50
N PHE A 568 -41.90 -12.80 9.94
CA PHE A 568 -40.46 -12.81 10.19
C PHE A 568 -40.20 -12.28 11.61
N ALA A 569 -39.31 -12.95 12.37
CA ALA A 569 -39.02 -12.62 13.77
C ALA A 569 -40.27 -12.38 14.65
N GLY A 570 -41.36 -13.07 14.34
CA GLY A 570 -42.64 -13.00 15.08
C GLY A 570 -43.52 -11.78 14.74
N VAL A 571 -43.22 -11.04 13.67
CA VAL A 571 -44.04 -9.91 13.19
C VAL A 571 -44.41 -10.09 11.71
N PRO A 572 -45.50 -9.45 11.22
CA PRO A 572 -45.78 -9.41 9.78
C PRO A 572 -44.65 -8.76 8.99
N ALA A 573 -44.35 -9.33 7.82
CA ALA A 573 -43.25 -8.88 6.97
C ALA A 573 -43.60 -9.01 5.49
N PHE A 574 -42.90 -8.27 4.65
CA PHE A 574 -42.92 -8.39 3.19
C PHE A 574 -41.55 -8.90 2.71
N SER A 575 -41.56 -9.85 1.78
CA SER A 575 -40.34 -10.36 1.17
C SER A 575 -40.38 -10.21 -0.34
N PHE A 576 -39.27 -9.72 -0.89
CA PHE A 576 -39.04 -9.59 -2.33
C PHE A 576 -37.82 -10.42 -2.70
N THR A 577 -37.93 -11.30 -3.68
CA THR A 577 -36.80 -12.05 -4.24
C THR A 577 -36.67 -11.68 -5.71
N TYR A 578 -35.47 -11.29 -6.11
CA TYR A 578 -35.18 -10.87 -7.48
C TYR A 578 -33.86 -11.49 -7.96
N HIS A 579 -33.74 -11.58 -9.28
CA HIS A 579 -32.50 -11.92 -9.95
C HIS A 579 -32.05 -10.76 -10.81
N GLU A 580 -30.76 -10.46 -10.78
CA GLU A 580 -30.16 -9.37 -11.53
C GLU A 580 -28.72 -9.73 -11.90
N SER A 581 -28.10 -8.98 -12.80
CA SER A 581 -26.68 -9.05 -13.10
C SER A 581 -26.04 -7.68 -12.91
N ASP A 582 -25.02 -7.61 -12.09
CA ASP A 582 -24.18 -6.43 -11.94
C ASP A 582 -22.84 -6.67 -12.64
N LYS A 583 -22.47 -5.79 -13.57
CA LYS A 583 -21.23 -5.88 -14.38
C LYS A 583 -20.97 -7.27 -14.97
N GLY A 584 -22.02 -7.96 -15.40
CA GLY A 584 -21.93 -9.31 -15.96
C GLY A 584 -21.97 -10.45 -14.93
N VAL A 585 -21.97 -10.16 -13.64
CA VAL A 585 -22.06 -11.16 -12.56
C VAL A 585 -23.53 -11.37 -12.16
N PRO A 586 -24.15 -12.51 -12.47
CA PRO A 586 -25.54 -12.77 -12.10
C PRO A 586 -25.65 -13.13 -10.61
N TYR A 587 -26.68 -12.59 -9.97
CA TYR A 587 -26.95 -12.86 -8.55
C TYR A 587 -28.44 -12.85 -8.24
N THR A 588 -28.81 -13.53 -7.16
CA THR A 588 -30.14 -13.44 -6.58
C THR A 588 -30.08 -12.61 -5.30
N GLY A 589 -30.91 -11.58 -5.27
CA GLY A 589 -31.13 -10.76 -4.09
C GLY A 589 -32.45 -11.08 -3.40
N ARG A 590 -32.50 -10.90 -2.07
CA ARG A 590 -33.73 -10.96 -1.27
C ARG A 590 -33.76 -9.78 -0.33
N GLN A 591 -34.94 -9.14 -0.23
CA GLN A 591 -35.20 -8.12 0.79
C GLN A 591 -36.40 -8.52 1.63
N ILE A 592 -36.25 -8.43 2.96
CA ILE A 592 -37.31 -8.67 3.93
C ILE A 592 -37.54 -7.37 4.70
N VAL A 593 -38.75 -6.84 4.64
CA VAL A 593 -39.15 -5.59 5.30
C VAL A 593 -40.16 -5.90 6.38
N PHE A 594 -39.92 -5.43 7.59
CA PHE A 594 -40.80 -5.64 8.74
C PHE A 594 -40.69 -4.45 9.71
N GLU A 595 -41.66 -4.31 10.58
CA GLU A 595 -41.67 -3.19 11.54
C GLU A 595 -41.94 -3.71 12.96
N LYS A 596 -41.32 -3.07 13.93
CA LYS A 596 -41.62 -3.25 15.35
C LYS A 596 -41.36 -1.97 16.13
N ASN A 597 -42.34 -1.59 16.93
CA ASN A 597 -42.26 -0.43 17.83
C ASN A 597 -41.89 0.90 17.11
N GLY A 598 -42.36 1.10 15.88
CA GLY A 598 -42.08 2.30 15.08
C GLY A 598 -40.74 2.32 14.37
N THR A 599 -39.94 1.24 14.48
CA THR A 599 -38.73 1.07 13.71
C THR A 599 -38.97 0.10 12.56
N THR A 600 -38.72 0.54 11.33
CA THR A 600 -38.77 -0.30 10.12
C THR A 600 -37.40 -0.88 9.84
N TYR A 601 -37.34 -2.19 9.68
CA TYR A 601 -36.13 -2.95 9.37
C TYR A 601 -36.20 -3.46 7.94
N THR A 602 -35.04 -3.43 7.27
CA THR A 602 -34.86 -4.07 5.97
C THR A 602 -33.63 -4.97 6.04
N ILE A 603 -33.82 -6.26 5.88
CA ILE A 603 -32.71 -7.21 5.69
C ILE A 603 -32.57 -7.42 4.19
N THR A 604 -31.39 -7.12 3.66
CA THR A 604 -31.03 -7.35 2.26
C THR A 604 -29.95 -8.41 2.20
N THR A 605 -30.14 -9.40 1.35
CA THR A 605 -29.13 -10.42 1.03
C THR A 605 -28.88 -10.45 -0.46
N GLY A 606 -27.65 -10.71 -0.85
CA GLY A 606 -27.23 -11.00 -2.23
C GLY A 606 -26.36 -12.24 -2.25
N LEU A 607 -26.53 -13.10 -3.25
CA LEU A 607 -25.67 -14.27 -3.48
C LEU A 607 -25.53 -14.50 -4.97
N ASN A 608 -24.29 -14.49 -5.47
CA ASN A 608 -23.96 -14.75 -6.86
C ASN A 608 -24.38 -16.18 -7.25
N ASP A 609 -24.79 -16.37 -8.47
CA ASP A 609 -25.18 -17.70 -8.97
C ASP A 609 -24.00 -18.69 -8.91
N ALA A 610 -22.80 -18.23 -9.25
CA ALA A 610 -21.56 -19.00 -9.15
C ALA A 610 -21.22 -19.47 -7.73
N ASN A 611 -21.70 -18.75 -6.72
CA ASN A 611 -21.42 -19.02 -5.30
C ASN A 611 -22.64 -19.59 -4.55
N ARG A 612 -23.70 -19.97 -5.27
CA ARG A 612 -24.92 -20.53 -4.67
C ARG A 612 -24.77 -22.02 -4.34
N THR A 613 -23.69 -22.36 -3.65
CA THR A 613 -23.56 -23.70 -3.06
C THR A 613 -24.56 -23.88 -1.91
N GLN A 614 -24.85 -25.14 -1.56
CA GLN A 614 -25.69 -25.43 -0.39
C GLN A 614 -25.10 -24.84 0.89
N VAL A 615 -23.77 -24.90 1.06
CA VAL A 615 -23.07 -24.36 2.24
C VAL A 615 -23.26 -22.86 2.36
N GLN A 616 -23.03 -22.11 1.30
CA GLN A 616 -23.17 -20.64 1.29
C GLN A 616 -24.63 -20.21 1.50
N ALA A 617 -25.57 -20.87 0.80
CA ALA A 617 -26.99 -20.58 0.93
C ALA A 617 -27.50 -20.88 2.35
N ASP A 618 -27.12 -22.01 2.94
CA ASP A 618 -27.51 -22.37 4.32
C ASP A 618 -26.94 -21.40 5.35
N MET A 619 -25.68 -20.95 5.19
CA MET A 619 -25.09 -19.98 6.10
C MET A 619 -25.78 -18.62 6.03
N LEU A 620 -26.13 -18.18 4.83
CA LEU A 620 -26.85 -16.92 4.62
C LEU A 620 -28.26 -16.99 5.22
N GLU A 621 -29.00 -18.08 4.95
CA GLU A 621 -30.33 -18.32 5.50
C GLU A 621 -30.31 -18.43 7.04
N LYS A 622 -29.30 -19.12 7.60
CA LYS A 622 -29.12 -19.26 9.04
C LYS A 622 -28.85 -17.90 9.70
N ALA A 623 -28.00 -17.05 9.09
CA ALA A 623 -27.75 -15.71 9.60
C ALA A 623 -29.02 -14.86 9.58
N VAL A 624 -29.76 -14.85 8.48
CA VAL A 624 -31.07 -14.15 8.37
C VAL A 624 -32.05 -14.63 9.43
N ASN A 625 -32.24 -15.94 9.57
CA ASN A 625 -33.21 -16.52 10.49
C ASN A 625 -32.82 -16.41 11.97
N SER A 626 -31.54 -16.07 12.26
CA SER A 626 -31.09 -15.81 13.64
C SER A 626 -31.50 -14.43 14.16
N PHE A 627 -32.03 -13.56 13.28
CA PHE A 627 -32.48 -12.24 13.69
C PHE A 627 -33.57 -12.32 14.74
N THR A 628 -33.35 -11.68 15.87
CA THR A 628 -34.31 -11.63 16.98
C THR A 628 -34.38 -10.25 17.58
N PHE A 629 -35.56 -9.89 18.08
CA PHE A 629 -35.71 -8.64 18.82
C PHE A 629 -35.28 -8.83 20.28
N ASN A 630 -34.51 -7.89 20.77
CA ASN A 630 -34.13 -7.79 22.17
C ASN A 630 -35.28 -7.19 23.00
N LYS A 631 -35.35 -7.57 24.28
CA LYS A 631 -36.33 -7.01 25.21
C LYS A 631 -36.04 -5.57 25.58
#